data_0ec70abb4b063d1d358d6e68607da8ca
#
_entry.id   0ec70abb4b063d1d358d6e68607da8ca
#
_cell.length_a   1.000
_cell.length_b   1.000
_cell.length_c   1.000
_cell.angle_alpha   90.00
_cell.angle_beta   90.00
_cell.angle_gamma   90.00
#
_symmetry.space_group_name_H-M   'P 1'
#
loop_
_entity.id
_entity.type
_entity.pdbx_description
1 polymer ?
#
loop_
_entity_poly.entity_id
_entity_poly.type
_entity_poly.pdbx_seq_one_letter_code
_entity_poly.pdbx_strand_id
1 'polypeptide(L)'
;MKKPLLFAHRGFSGRYPENSPIAFQAALEKTASDGIESDVHITKDGKLVIFHDATVNRTSNGTGYIKDHTFEEMLQLDIGSWMSPEFAGQHVWDLGQLLDFCKESKLLLNMELKNYEVFYKGLEQMVIDEICKRQMQDQVFVSSFNHISMQEFKNLCPEIKTGLLYDKPFLDIDHYIQRSNADNMHPRYMLLQYQPELMELYHGRGMQVNTWTVNEEADMRDMINFGVDCIISNYPDLLCKVADEMCK
;
A
#
# COMPACT_ATOMS: atom_id res chain seq x y z
N MET A 1 -5.83 -0.42 24.98
CA MET A 1 -6.00 -1.18 23.73
C MET A 1 -4.64 -1.37 23.07
N LYS A 2 -4.45 -2.42 22.25
CA LYS A 2 -3.24 -2.57 21.43
C LYS A 2 -3.26 -1.49 20.34
N LYS A 3 -2.16 -0.72 20.22
CA LYS A 3 -2.03 0.28 19.15
C LYS A 3 -1.83 -0.46 17.83
N PRO A 4 -2.64 -0.17 16.77
CA PRO A 4 -2.39 -0.71 15.43
C PRO A 4 -1.13 -0.11 14.82
N LEU A 5 -0.59 -0.72 13.78
CA LEU A 5 0.38 -0.07 12.89
C LEU A 5 -0.29 1.07 12.13
N LEU A 6 0.41 2.19 11.97
CA LEU A 6 -0.09 3.40 11.33
C LEU A 6 0.66 3.63 10.02
N PHE A 7 -0.05 3.52 8.90
CA PHE A 7 0.55 3.61 7.57
C PHE A 7 0.09 4.85 6.81
N ALA A 8 1.04 5.52 6.18
CA ALA A 8 0.81 6.64 5.28
C ALA A 8 0.48 6.12 3.87
N HIS A 9 -0.78 6.27 3.43
CA HIS A 9 -1.28 5.83 2.12
C HIS A 9 -0.65 6.63 0.99
N ARG A 10 0.17 6.00 0.16
CA ARG A 10 0.96 6.63 -0.92
C ARG A 10 1.84 7.78 -0.40
N GLY A 11 2.40 7.61 0.83
CA GLY A 11 3.00 8.69 1.60
C GLY A 11 1.96 9.58 2.28
N PHE A 12 2.31 10.81 2.64
CA PHE A 12 1.37 11.78 3.23
C PHE A 12 0.47 12.40 2.16
N SER A 13 -0.31 11.58 1.46
CA SER A 13 -1.05 11.95 0.25
C SER A 13 -2.23 12.91 0.49
N GLY A 14 -2.69 13.07 1.71
CA GLY A 14 -3.71 14.09 2.04
C GLY A 14 -3.19 15.53 1.97
N ARG A 15 -1.87 15.73 1.95
CA ARG A 15 -1.23 17.07 1.88
C ARG A 15 -0.12 17.20 0.84
N TYR A 16 0.34 16.11 0.26
CA TYR A 16 1.44 16.05 -0.71
C TYR A 16 1.04 15.17 -1.89
N PRO A 17 1.60 15.37 -3.09
CA PRO A 17 1.28 14.55 -4.26
C PRO A 17 1.55 13.06 -3.96
N GLU A 18 0.53 12.23 -4.16
CA GLU A 18 0.60 10.79 -3.88
C GLU A 18 1.76 10.10 -4.61
N ASN A 19 2.34 9.05 -4.00
CA ASN A 19 3.40 8.24 -4.60
C ASN A 19 4.62 9.05 -5.08
N SER A 20 4.89 10.18 -4.45
CA SER A 20 6.02 11.06 -4.78
C SER A 20 7.07 11.08 -3.68
N PRO A 21 8.34 11.39 -4.02
CA PRO A 21 9.42 11.51 -3.03
C PRO A 21 9.08 12.46 -1.88
N ILE A 22 8.44 13.61 -2.20
CA ILE A 22 8.07 14.60 -1.18
C ILE A 22 6.98 14.08 -0.23
N ALA A 23 6.04 13.23 -0.71
CA ALA A 23 5.01 12.63 0.14
C ALA A 23 5.61 11.59 1.08
N PHE A 24 6.58 10.79 0.62
CA PHE A 24 7.30 9.81 1.44
C PHE A 24 8.17 10.50 2.50
N GLN A 25 8.92 11.53 2.10
CA GLN A 25 9.71 12.33 3.02
C GLN A 25 8.83 13.02 4.08
N ALA A 26 7.69 13.57 3.68
CA ALA A 26 6.75 14.20 4.61
C ALA A 26 6.12 13.20 5.58
N ALA A 27 5.84 11.95 5.16
CA ALA A 27 5.38 10.90 6.06
C ALA A 27 6.43 10.61 7.14
N LEU A 28 7.71 10.50 6.77
CA LEU A 28 8.81 10.27 7.70
C LEU A 28 9.03 11.45 8.67
N GLU A 29 9.06 12.69 8.17
CA GLU A 29 9.49 13.85 8.94
C GLU A 29 8.39 14.50 9.77
N LYS A 30 7.13 14.37 9.32
CA LYS A 30 6.00 15.15 9.88
C LYS A 30 4.98 14.29 10.62
N THR A 31 5.19 12.97 10.64
CA THR A 31 4.27 12.04 11.29
C THR A 31 5.04 11.00 12.09
N ALA A 32 4.33 10.25 12.94
CA ALA A 32 4.86 9.10 13.65
C ALA A 32 4.36 7.79 13.03
N SER A 33 4.31 7.74 11.70
CA SER A 33 3.89 6.55 10.97
C SER A 33 4.89 5.41 11.14
N ASP A 34 4.39 4.20 11.32
CA ASP A 34 5.21 2.98 11.37
C ASP A 34 5.66 2.54 9.97
N GLY A 35 4.93 2.96 8.94
CA GLY A 35 5.22 2.57 7.57
C GLY A 35 4.52 3.42 6.51
N ILE A 36 4.81 3.06 5.27
CA ILE A 36 4.23 3.64 4.06
C ILE A 36 3.52 2.53 3.28
N GLU A 37 2.39 2.86 2.71
CA GLU A 37 1.77 2.07 1.64
C GLU A 37 2.04 2.76 0.31
N SER A 38 2.26 1.97 -0.76
CA SER A 38 2.56 2.47 -2.10
C SER A 38 2.27 1.41 -3.16
N ASP A 39 2.27 1.83 -4.44
CA ASP A 39 1.80 1.05 -5.59
C ASP A 39 2.90 0.83 -6.61
N VAL A 40 2.94 -0.35 -7.25
CA VAL A 40 3.95 -0.67 -8.27
C VAL A 40 3.32 -1.18 -9.57
N HIS A 41 3.85 -0.66 -10.69
CA HIS A 41 3.58 -1.09 -12.06
C HIS A 41 4.87 -1.49 -12.79
N ILE A 42 4.73 -2.07 -14.00
CA ILE A 42 5.85 -2.30 -14.93
C ILE A 42 5.74 -1.35 -16.12
N THR A 43 6.84 -0.67 -16.44
CA THR A 43 6.97 0.15 -17.65
C THR A 43 7.18 -0.69 -18.90
N LYS A 44 7.10 -0.08 -20.09
CA LYS A 44 7.32 -0.70 -21.41
C LYS A 44 8.67 -1.43 -21.52
N ASP A 45 9.70 -0.87 -20.91
CA ASP A 45 11.07 -1.42 -20.90
C ASP A 45 11.36 -2.33 -19.71
N GLY A 46 10.31 -2.75 -18.95
CA GLY A 46 10.41 -3.73 -17.88
C GLY A 46 11.01 -3.19 -16.59
N LYS A 47 10.81 -1.90 -16.26
CA LYS A 47 11.21 -1.33 -14.97
C LYS A 47 10.02 -1.25 -14.02
N LEU A 48 10.27 -1.48 -12.72
CA LEU A 48 9.28 -1.32 -11.67
C LEU A 48 9.17 0.17 -11.30
N VAL A 49 8.00 0.78 -11.49
CA VAL A 49 7.75 2.20 -11.22
C VAL A 49 6.67 2.38 -10.18
N ILE A 50 6.85 3.35 -9.30
CA ILE A 50 5.91 3.70 -8.24
C ILE A 50 4.84 4.63 -8.81
N PHE A 51 3.60 4.12 -8.90
CA PHE A 51 2.44 4.86 -9.42
C PHE A 51 1.16 4.12 -9.09
N HIS A 52 0.03 4.83 -8.90
CA HIS A 52 -1.24 4.18 -8.53
C HIS A 52 -2.06 3.71 -9.74
N ASP A 53 -2.45 4.65 -10.61
CA ASP A 53 -3.34 4.35 -11.74
C ASP A 53 -2.58 3.61 -12.84
N ALA A 54 -3.26 2.80 -13.63
CA ALA A 54 -2.68 2.16 -14.82
C ALA A 54 -2.27 3.19 -15.89
N THR A 55 -2.84 4.41 -15.85
CA THR A 55 -2.52 5.52 -16.74
C THR A 55 -1.90 6.69 -15.97
N VAL A 56 -1.07 7.48 -16.64
CA VAL A 56 -0.41 8.65 -16.03
C VAL A 56 -1.30 9.91 -15.98
N ASN A 57 -2.54 9.84 -16.47
CA ASN A 57 -3.37 11.01 -16.78
C ASN A 57 -3.78 11.84 -15.56
N ARG A 58 -4.13 11.21 -14.43
CA ARG A 58 -4.71 11.89 -13.27
C ARG A 58 -3.69 12.68 -12.46
N THR A 59 -2.52 12.11 -12.28
CA THR A 59 -1.50 12.62 -11.35
C THR A 59 -0.19 13.02 -12.03
N SER A 60 -0.24 13.29 -13.35
CA SER A 60 0.91 13.84 -14.06
C SER A 60 0.48 14.79 -15.19
N ASN A 61 1.46 15.42 -15.81
CA ASN A 61 1.29 16.23 -17.02
C ASN A 61 1.31 15.40 -18.32
N GLY A 62 1.39 14.05 -18.22
CA GLY A 62 1.39 13.12 -19.34
C GLY A 62 0.03 12.51 -19.63
N THR A 63 -0.02 11.61 -20.63
CA THR A 63 -1.21 10.82 -21.01
C THR A 63 -0.83 9.41 -21.43
N GLY A 64 -1.73 8.45 -21.27
CA GLY A 64 -1.56 7.07 -21.72
C GLY A 64 -1.26 6.08 -20.60
N TYR A 65 -1.08 4.82 -20.97
CA TYR A 65 -0.81 3.74 -20.02
C TYR A 65 0.67 3.68 -19.64
N ILE A 66 0.97 3.39 -18.37
CA ILE A 66 2.34 3.18 -17.87
C ILE A 66 3.08 2.11 -18.68
N LYS A 67 2.41 1.00 -19.02
CA LYS A 67 2.96 -0.10 -19.82
C LYS A 67 3.42 0.30 -21.23
N ASP A 68 3.01 1.47 -21.71
CA ASP A 68 3.36 2.00 -23.03
C ASP A 68 4.48 3.04 -22.96
N HIS A 69 4.89 3.49 -21.76
CA HIS A 69 6.02 4.39 -21.50
C HIS A 69 7.25 3.62 -21.03
N THR A 70 8.42 4.01 -21.49
CA THR A 70 9.70 3.60 -20.89
C THR A 70 9.90 4.29 -19.54
N PHE A 71 10.78 3.78 -18.69
CA PHE A 71 11.08 4.42 -17.41
C PHE A 71 11.68 5.83 -17.61
N GLU A 72 12.51 6.01 -18.63
CA GLU A 72 13.06 7.33 -18.97
C GLU A 72 11.96 8.34 -19.35
N GLU A 73 10.95 7.92 -20.10
CA GLU A 73 9.77 8.76 -20.41
C GLU A 73 8.96 9.05 -19.13
N MET A 74 8.81 8.09 -18.21
CA MET A 74 8.16 8.34 -16.91
C MET A 74 8.92 9.36 -16.07
N LEU A 75 10.25 9.39 -16.10
CA LEU A 75 11.08 10.37 -15.39
C LEU A 75 10.92 11.81 -15.92
N GLN A 76 10.43 12.00 -17.15
CA GLN A 76 10.15 13.33 -17.69
C GLN A 76 8.80 13.91 -17.24
N LEU A 77 7.94 13.09 -16.63
CA LEU A 77 6.63 13.52 -16.15
C LEU A 77 6.77 14.32 -14.85
N ASP A 78 6.02 15.39 -14.76
CA ASP A 78 5.78 16.10 -13.51
C ASP A 78 4.58 15.47 -12.82
N ILE A 79 4.82 14.85 -11.66
CA ILE A 79 3.79 14.18 -10.85
C ILE A 79 3.37 15.01 -9.62
N GLY A 80 3.73 16.27 -9.57
CA GLY A 80 3.42 17.16 -8.44
C GLY A 80 2.45 18.28 -8.76
N SER A 81 2.61 18.93 -9.92
CA SER A 81 1.85 20.14 -10.31
C SER A 81 0.33 19.95 -10.37
N TRP A 82 -0.15 18.72 -10.57
CA TRP A 82 -1.59 18.42 -10.58
C TRP A 82 -2.27 18.73 -9.23
N MET A 83 -1.54 18.60 -8.13
CA MET A 83 -2.06 18.89 -6.79
C MET A 83 -1.91 20.38 -6.44
N SER A 84 -0.73 20.95 -6.67
CA SER A 84 -0.45 22.38 -6.48
C SER A 84 0.82 22.78 -7.27
N PRO A 85 0.90 24.00 -7.82
CA PRO A 85 2.11 24.51 -8.48
C PRO A 85 3.37 24.50 -7.59
N GLU A 86 3.22 24.55 -6.27
CA GLU A 86 4.34 24.47 -5.32
C GLU A 86 5.06 23.13 -5.35
N PHE A 87 4.40 22.06 -5.82
CA PHE A 87 4.96 20.72 -5.97
C PHE A 87 5.49 20.43 -7.37
N ALA A 88 5.61 21.45 -8.23
CA ALA A 88 6.15 21.27 -9.58
C ALA A 88 7.55 20.63 -9.54
N GLY A 89 7.84 19.77 -10.53
CA GLY A 89 9.14 19.12 -10.66
C GLY A 89 9.30 17.88 -9.78
N GLN A 90 8.22 17.30 -9.23
CA GLN A 90 8.27 15.97 -8.65
C GLN A 90 8.27 14.91 -9.76
N HIS A 91 9.14 13.91 -9.63
CA HIS A 91 9.27 12.80 -10.56
C HIS A 91 9.07 11.47 -9.87
N VAL A 92 8.70 10.45 -10.64
CA VAL A 92 8.49 9.09 -10.13
C VAL A 92 9.79 8.49 -9.56
N TRP A 93 9.65 7.61 -8.59
CA TRP A 93 10.70 6.69 -8.17
C TRP A 93 10.51 5.32 -8.81
N ASP A 94 11.59 4.57 -8.98
CA ASP A 94 11.52 3.12 -9.15
C ASP A 94 11.32 2.43 -7.78
N LEU A 95 10.95 1.13 -7.81
CA LEU A 95 10.79 0.37 -6.58
C LEU A 95 12.08 0.31 -5.75
N GLY A 96 13.24 0.25 -6.40
CA GLY A 96 14.51 0.22 -5.71
C GLY A 96 14.76 1.44 -4.85
N GLN A 97 14.47 2.63 -5.37
CA GLN A 97 14.59 3.90 -4.63
C GLN A 97 13.67 3.96 -3.42
N LEU A 98 12.42 3.49 -3.55
CA LEU A 98 11.48 3.45 -2.42
C LEU A 98 11.93 2.43 -1.36
N LEU A 99 12.39 1.25 -1.76
CA LEU A 99 12.92 0.24 -0.84
C LEU A 99 14.14 0.76 -0.08
N ASP A 100 15.10 1.40 -0.78
CA ASP A 100 16.28 1.99 -0.14
C ASP A 100 15.90 3.09 0.86
N PHE A 101 14.95 3.96 0.51
CA PHE A 101 14.39 4.97 1.42
C PHE A 101 13.77 4.34 2.68
N CYS A 102 12.90 3.31 2.52
CA CYS A 102 12.27 2.63 3.65
C CYS A 102 13.30 1.91 4.53
N LYS A 103 14.34 1.31 3.93
CA LYS A 103 15.41 0.63 4.65
C LYS A 103 16.21 1.60 5.53
N GLU A 104 16.62 2.73 4.98
CA GLU A 104 17.39 3.76 5.68
C GLU A 104 16.58 4.41 6.81
N SER A 105 15.31 4.69 6.56
CA SER A 105 14.40 5.30 7.54
C SER A 105 13.79 4.30 8.53
N LYS A 106 13.97 2.99 8.32
CA LYS A 106 13.36 1.89 9.10
C LYS A 106 11.84 1.87 9.08
N LEU A 107 11.22 2.46 8.06
CA LEU A 107 9.78 2.40 7.85
C LEU A 107 9.40 1.04 7.26
N LEU A 108 8.31 0.47 7.74
CA LEU A 108 7.68 -0.69 7.08
C LEU A 108 7.11 -0.26 5.72
N LEU A 109 7.01 -1.20 4.79
CA LEU A 109 6.42 -0.94 3.48
C LEU A 109 5.31 -1.95 3.19
N ASN A 110 4.11 -1.46 2.88
CA ASN A 110 3.08 -2.23 2.18
C ASN A 110 3.13 -1.89 0.70
N MET A 111 3.53 -2.83 -0.13
CA MET A 111 3.60 -2.64 -1.58
C MET A 111 2.39 -3.29 -2.26
N GLU A 112 1.49 -2.46 -2.83
CA GLU A 112 0.40 -2.97 -3.66
C GLU A 112 0.89 -3.30 -5.07
N LEU A 113 0.70 -4.56 -5.49
CA LEU A 113 0.94 -5.00 -6.85
C LEU A 113 -0.27 -4.67 -7.73
N LYS A 114 -0.11 -3.72 -8.65
CA LYS A 114 -1.17 -3.26 -9.57
C LYS A 114 -1.34 -4.22 -10.75
N ASN A 115 -1.64 -5.49 -10.46
CA ASN A 115 -1.72 -6.59 -11.42
C ASN A 115 -3.16 -7.06 -11.66
N TYR A 116 -4.11 -6.14 -11.79
CA TYR A 116 -5.54 -6.45 -11.99
C TYR A 116 -6.26 -5.62 -13.07
N GLU A 117 -5.82 -4.39 -13.37
CA GLU A 117 -6.27 -3.64 -14.55
C GLU A 117 -5.40 -3.94 -15.77
N VAL A 118 -4.10 -4.01 -15.56
CA VAL A 118 -3.11 -4.47 -16.52
C VAL A 118 -2.45 -5.72 -15.93
N PHE A 119 -2.55 -6.85 -16.61
CA PHE A 119 -1.93 -8.11 -16.16
C PHE A 119 -0.47 -8.15 -16.59
N TYR A 120 0.43 -7.85 -15.66
CA TYR A 120 1.88 -7.88 -15.89
C TYR A 120 2.44 -9.27 -15.63
N LYS A 121 2.98 -9.90 -16.68
CA LYS A 121 3.63 -11.19 -16.51
C LYS A 121 4.96 -11.06 -15.77
N GLY A 122 5.10 -11.75 -14.64
CA GLY A 122 6.33 -11.81 -13.86
C GLY A 122 6.56 -10.64 -12.92
N LEU A 123 5.54 -9.80 -12.69
CA LEU A 123 5.60 -8.70 -11.70
C LEU A 123 6.00 -9.23 -10.32
N GLU A 124 5.43 -10.36 -9.91
CA GLU A 124 5.67 -11.00 -8.63
C GLU A 124 7.16 -11.30 -8.44
N GLN A 125 7.77 -11.98 -9.39
CA GLN A 125 9.19 -12.34 -9.32
C GLN A 125 10.10 -11.10 -9.31
N MET A 126 9.79 -10.09 -10.13
CA MET A 126 10.58 -8.85 -10.19
C MET A 126 10.55 -8.11 -8.84
N VAL A 127 9.38 -8.05 -8.17
CA VAL A 127 9.24 -7.41 -6.87
C VAL A 127 9.98 -8.22 -5.80
N ILE A 128 9.87 -9.56 -5.81
CA ILE A 128 10.63 -10.45 -4.92
C ILE A 128 12.13 -10.21 -5.07
N ASP A 129 12.64 -10.16 -6.30
CA ASP A 129 14.06 -9.98 -6.58
C ASP A 129 14.59 -8.66 -5.99
N GLU A 130 13.83 -7.55 -6.12
CA GLU A 130 14.23 -6.25 -5.56
C GLU A 130 14.19 -6.22 -4.03
N ILE A 131 13.21 -6.88 -3.40
CA ILE A 131 13.11 -6.99 -1.93
C ILE A 131 14.25 -7.86 -1.39
N CYS A 132 14.48 -9.06 -1.98
CA CYS A 132 15.51 -10.00 -1.54
C CYS A 132 16.92 -9.44 -1.73
N LYS A 133 17.19 -8.77 -2.84
CA LYS A 133 18.48 -8.08 -3.11
C LYS A 133 18.85 -7.10 -1.99
N ARG A 134 17.84 -6.48 -1.34
CA ARG A 134 18.01 -5.54 -0.24
C ARG A 134 17.91 -6.16 1.15
N GLN A 135 17.57 -7.45 1.23
CA GLN A 135 17.33 -8.16 2.50
C GLN A 135 16.25 -7.48 3.35
N MET A 136 15.09 -7.18 2.72
CA MET A 136 13.98 -6.46 3.37
C MET A 136 12.74 -7.33 3.57
N GLN A 137 12.84 -8.66 3.53
CA GLN A 137 11.70 -9.58 3.62
C GLN A 137 10.88 -9.39 4.91
N ASP A 138 11.53 -9.03 6.02
CA ASP A 138 10.88 -8.78 7.31
C ASP A 138 10.30 -7.35 7.42
N GLN A 139 10.64 -6.44 6.49
CA GLN A 139 10.24 -5.03 6.52
C GLN A 139 9.16 -4.70 5.48
N VAL A 140 8.96 -5.60 4.52
CA VAL A 140 8.00 -5.42 3.42
C VAL A 140 6.93 -6.50 3.51
N PHE A 141 5.69 -6.12 3.30
CA PHE A 141 4.62 -7.04 2.93
C PHE A 141 3.94 -6.53 1.65
N VAL A 142 3.37 -7.45 0.90
CA VAL A 142 2.76 -7.13 -0.40
C VAL A 142 1.26 -7.37 -0.36
N SER A 143 0.53 -6.59 -1.14
CA SER A 143 -0.91 -6.74 -1.26
C SER A 143 -1.37 -6.56 -2.70
N SER A 144 -2.54 -7.09 -3.05
CA SER A 144 -3.17 -6.88 -4.35
C SER A 144 -4.66 -7.20 -4.31
N PHE A 145 -5.44 -6.57 -5.21
CA PHE A 145 -6.79 -7.00 -5.58
C PHE A 145 -6.78 -8.26 -6.48
N ASN A 146 -5.64 -8.59 -7.10
CA ASN A 146 -5.46 -9.85 -7.80
C ASN A 146 -5.00 -10.94 -6.82
N HIS A 147 -5.95 -11.66 -6.22
CA HIS A 147 -5.63 -12.67 -5.23
C HIS A 147 -4.89 -13.89 -5.80
N ILE A 148 -4.98 -14.13 -7.13
CA ILE A 148 -4.17 -15.16 -7.80
C ILE A 148 -2.70 -14.74 -7.82
N SER A 149 -2.42 -13.46 -8.09
CA SER A 149 -1.08 -12.87 -8.00
C SER A 149 -0.50 -13.02 -6.58
N MET A 150 -1.30 -12.80 -5.54
CA MET A 150 -0.86 -13.00 -4.16
C MET A 150 -0.56 -14.45 -3.82
N GLN A 151 -1.35 -15.40 -4.34
CA GLN A 151 -1.07 -16.82 -4.18
C GLN A 151 0.23 -17.23 -4.91
N GLU A 152 0.45 -16.72 -6.13
CA GLU A 152 1.69 -16.92 -6.88
C GLU A 152 2.89 -16.34 -6.12
N PHE A 153 2.77 -15.09 -5.64
CA PHE A 153 3.80 -14.43 -4.84
C PHE A 153 4.18 -15.25 -3.61
N LYS A 154 3.18 -15.73 -2.84
CA LYS A 154 3.39 -16.55 -1.64
C LYS A 154 4.05 -17.88 -1.94
N ASN A 155 3.75 -18.49 -3.09
CA ASN A 155 4.39 -19.73 -3.53
C ASN A 155 5.86 -19.51 -3.93
N LEU A 156 6.19 -18.36 -4.53
CA LEU A 156 7.55 -18.00 -4.96
C LEU A 156 8.44 -17.60 -3.78
N CYS A 157 7.90 -16.85 -2.80
CA CYS A 157 8.65 -16.35 -1.65
C CYS A 157 7.78 -16.40 -0.37
N PRO A 158 7.74 -17.55 0.32
CA PRO A 158 6.92 -17.75 1.52
C PRO A 158 7.27 -16.84 2.70
N GLU A 159 8.50 -16.31 2.74
CA GLU A 159 9.00 -15.46 3.81
C GLU A 159 8.35 -14.08 3.81
N ILE A 160 7.99 -13.53 2.65
CA ILE A 160 7.33 -12.23 2.55
C ILE A 160 5.84 -12.41 2.82
N LYS A 161 5.29 -11.59 3.70
CA LYS A 161 3.86 -11.61 4.01
C LYS A 161 3.03 -11.07 2.85
N THR A 162 1.87 -11.72 2.62
CA THR A 162 0.93 -11.33 1.57
C THR A 162 -0.43 -10.92 2.15
N GLY A 163 -1.08 -9.93 1.52
CA GLY A 163 -2.38 -9.39 1.91
C GLY A 163 -3.38 -9.37 0.76
N LEU A 164 -4.61 -9.75 1.04
CA LEU A 164 -5.72 -9.77 0.08
C LEU A 164 -6.54 -8.48 0.18
N LEU A 165 -6.40 -7.57 -0.80
CA LEU A 165 -7.20 -6.36 -0.91
C LEU A 165 -8.62 -6.70 -1.42
N TYR A 166 -9.64 -6.14 -0.79
CA TYR A 166 -11.02 -6.25 -1.29
C TYR A 166 -11.90 -5.09 -0.80
N ASP A 167 -12.89 -4.71 -1.62
CA ASP A 167 -13.79 -3.57 -1.39
C ASP A 167 -15.27 -3.95 -1.40
N LYS A 168 -15.59 -5.25 -1.56
CA LYS A 168 -16.95 -5.79 -1.62
C LYS A 168 -17.10 -7.01 -0.72
N PRO A 169 -18.29 -7.25 -0.13
CA PRO A 169 -18.52 -8.41 0.71
C PRO A 169 -18.43 -9.71 -0.11
N PHE A 170 -17.92 -10.77 0.51
CA PHE A 170 -17.90 -12.12 -0.03
C PHE A 170 -19.03 -12.96 0.54
N LEU A 171 -19.61 -13.89 -0.24
CA LEU A 171 -20.64 -14.79 0.21
C LEU A 171 -20.14 -15.87 1.18
N ASP A 172 -18.93 -16.36 0.97
CA ASP A 172 -18.33 -17.45 1.77
C ASP A 172 -16.86 -17.12 2.03
N ILE A 173 -16.66 -16.05 2.79
CA ILE A 173 -15.33 -15.53 3.07
C ILE A 173 -14.48 -16.53 3.86
N ASP A 174 -15.09 -17.31 4.78
CA ASP A 174 -14.36 -18.28 5.59
C ASP A 174 -13.74 -19.40 4.74
N HIS A 175 -14.51 -19.95 3.80
CA HIS A 175 -14.00 -20.96 2.88
C HIS A 175 -12.95 -20.38 1.92
N TYR A 176 -13.13 -19.12 1.52
CA TYR A 176 -12.21 -18.42 0.64
C TYR A 176 -10.82 -18.23 1.26
N ILE A 177 -10.76 -17.72 2.51
CA ILE A 177 -9.49 -17.50 3.19
C ILE A 177 -8.72 -18.79 3.50
N GLN A 178 -9.43 -19.90 3.78
CA GLN A 178 -8.81 -21.22 3.97
C GLN A 178 -7.99 -21.69 2.76
N ARG A 179 -8.36 -21.23 1.56
CA ARG A 179 -7.71 -21.61 0.30
C ARG A 179 -6.66 -20.63 -0.18
N SER A 180 -6.66 -19.41 0.35
CA SER A 180 -5.82 -18.33 -0.17
C SER A 180 -4.34 -18.43 0.21
N ASN A 181 -4.02 -19.09 1.33
CA ASN A 181 -2.67 -19.15 1.92
C ASN A 181 -2.05 -17.76 2.19
N ALA A 182 -2.87 -16.71 2.29
CA ALA A 182 -2.41 -15.35 2.59
C ALA A 182 -2.23 -15.13 4.09
N ASP A 183 -1.37 -14.19 4.47
CA ASP A 183 -1.09 -13.85 5.88
C ASP A 183 -2.06 -12.80 6.42
N ASN A 184 -2.55 -11.91 5.56
CA ASN A 184 -3.30 -10.72 5.95
C ASN A 184 -4.56 -10.56 5.10
N MET A 185 -5.63 -10.00 5.70
CA MET A 185 -6.79 -9.50 4.99
C MET A 185 -6.74 -7.97 4.96
N HIS A 186 -6.96 -7.39 3.78
CA HIS A 186 -6.95 -5.95 3.56
C HIS A 186 -8.35 -5.45 3.13
N PRO A 187 -9.35 -5.47 4.02
CA PRO A 187 -10.68 -4.95 3.74
C PRO A 187 -10.70 -3.44 3.62
N ARG A 188 -11.54 -2.92 2.73
CA ARG A 188 -12.00 -1.55 2.87
C ARG A 188 -12.71 -1.39 4.22
N TYR A 189 -12.38 -0.37 5.01
CA TYR A 189 -12.84 -0.21 6.40
C TYR A 189 -14.36 -0.29 6.58
N MET A 190 -15.14 0.23 5.61
CA MET A 190 -16.60 0.16 5.64
C MET A 190 -17.15 -1.26 5.69
N LEU A 191 -16.39 -2.26 5.21
CA LEU A 191 -16.80 -3.67 5.30
C LEU A 191 -16.74 -4.18 6.73
N LEU A 192 -15.77 -3.71 7.53
CA LEU A 192 -15.67 -4.03 8.95
C LEU A 192 -16.78 -3.33 9.76
N GLN A 193 -17.20 -2.13 9.37
CA GLN A 193 -18.36 -1.47 9.97
C GLN A 193 -19.66 -2.21 9.63
N TYR A 194 -19.78 -2.73 8.41
CA TYR A 194 -20.94 -3.51 7.97
C TYR A 194 -21.00 -4.93 8.55
N GLN A 195 -19.85 -5.58 8.70
CA GLN A 195 -19.69 -6.96 9.20
C GLN A 195 -18.57 -7.03 10.25
N PRO A 196 -18.77 -6.50 11.47
CA PRO A 196 -17.71 -6.46 12.50
C PRO A 196 -17.27 -7.86 12.97
N GLU A 197 -18.09 -8.88 12.78
CA GLU A 197 -17.77 -10.29 13.06
C GLU A 197 -16.59 -10.81 12.21
N LEU A 198 -16.24 -10.17 11.13
CA LEU A 198 -15.06 -10.51 10.31
C LEU A 198 -13.76 -10.39 11.10
N MET A 199 -13.69 -9.51 12.09
CA MET A 199 -12.51 -9.39 12.95
C MET A 199 -12.23 -10.66 13.71
N GLU A 200 -13.26 -11.26 14.36
CA GLU A 200 -13.12 -12.53 15.08
C GLU A 200 -12.75 -13.69 14.12
N LEU A 201 -13.37 -13.71 12.94
CA LEU A 201 -13.07 -14.70 11.90
C LEU A 201 -11.60 -14.66 11.48
N TYR A 202 -11.09 -13.47 11.11
CA TYR A 202 -9.73 -13.33 10.61
C TYR A 202 -8.69 -13.60 11.70
N HIS A 203 -8.85 -13.02 12.88
CA HIS A 203 -7.96 -13.28 14.01
C HIS A 203 -8.01 -14.74 14.47
N GLY A 204 -9.19 -15.35 14.44
CA GLY A 204 -9.37 -16.79 14.74
C GLY A 204 -8.64 -17.71 13.74
N ARG A 205 -8.32 -17.22 12.55
CA ARG A 205 -7.50 -17.91 11.53
C ARG A 205 -6.02 -17.51 11.58
N GLY A 206 -5.62 -16.67 12.55
CA GLY A 206 -4.25 -16.19 12.70
C GLY A 206 -3.86 -15.13 11.67
N MET A 207 -4.81 -14.57 10.95
CA MET A 207 -4.57 -13.50 9.94
C MET A 207 -4.57 -12.13 10.60
N GLN A 208 -3.73 -11.23 10.09
CA GLN A 208 -3.79 -9.81 10.45
C GLN A 208 -4.83 -9.09 9.59
N VAL A 209 -5.40 -8.02 10.12
CA VAL A 209 -6.38 -7.18 9.45
C VAL A 209 -5.81 -5.78 9.25
N ASN A 210 -5.53 -5.42 7.99
CA ASN A 210 -4.97 -4.13 7.58
C ASN A 210 -6.03 -3.39 6.77
N THR A 211 -6.55 -2.28 7.26
CA THR A 211 -7.70 -1.61 6.63
C THR A 211 -7.35 -0.28 5.98
N TRP A 212 -8.09 0.10 4.94
CA TRP A 212 -7.87 1.25 4.06
C TRP A 212 -9.17 1.83 3.51
N THR A 213 -9.26 3.04 2.98
CA THR A 213 -8.43 4.17 3.32
C THR A 213 -9.19 4.99 4.35
N VAL A 214 -8.69 5.03 5.59
CA VAL A 214 -9.41 5.60 6.74
C VAL A 214 -8.96 7.04 6.92
N ASN A 215 -9.81 8.01 6.58
CA ASN A 215 -9.43 9.41 6.54
C ASN A 215 -10.14 10.28 7.59
N GLU A 216 -11.30 9.85 8.08
CA GLU A 216 -12.08 10.60 9.07
C GLU A 216 -11.76 10.14 10.49
N GLU A 217 -11.69 11.08 11.44
CA GLU A 217 -11.37 10.78 12.83
C GLU A 217 -12.32 9.76 13.46
N ALA A 218 -13.62 9.83 13.15
CA ALA A 218 -14.61 8.89 13.66
C ALA A 218 -14.32 7.46 13.19
N ASP A 219 -14.01 7.28 11.89
CA ASP A 219 -13.68 5.98 11.33
C ASP A 219 -12.35 5.44 11.87
N MET A 220 -11.35 6.31 12.11
CA MET A 220 -10.10 5.92 12.76
C MET A 220 -10.35 5.34 14.15
N ARG A 221 -11.20 6.01 14.95
CA ARG A 221 -11.59 5.55 16.29
C ARG A 221 -12.34 4.22 16.22
N ASP A 222 -13.23 4.03 15.25
CA ASP A 222 -13.95 2.77 15.06
C ASP A 222 -12.97 1.62 14.73
N MET A 223 -12.04 1.84 13.81
CA MET A 223 -11.05 0.81 13.44
C MET A 223 -10.14 0.44 14.60
N ILE A 224 -9.72 1.40 15.41
CA ILE A 224 -8.94 1.13 16.64
C ILE A 224 -9.78 0.32 17.63
N ASN A 225 -11.06 0.66 17.82
CA ASN A 225 -11.97 -0.06 18.70
C ASN A 225 -12.24 -1.49 18.20
N PHE A 226 -12.33 -1.72 16.90
CA PHE A 226 -12.45 -3.06 16.33
C PHE A 226 -11.18 -3.89 16.50
N GLY A 227 -10.05 -3.26 16.81
CA GLY A 227 -8.78 -3.95 17.06
C GLY A 227 -8.09 -4.41 15.79
N VAL A 228 -8.21 -3.64 14.69
CA VAL A 228 -7.45 -3.90 13.47
C VAL A 228 -5.95 -3.83 13.73
N ASP A 229 -5.16 -4.56 12.95
CA ASP A 229 -3.70 -4.63 13.14
C ASP A 229 -2.95 -3.49 12.44
N CYS A 230 -3.51 -2.95 11.35
CA CYS A 230 -2.96 -1.80 10.64
C CYS A 230 -4.07 -0.90 10.08
N ILE A 231 -3.85 0.42 10.15
CA ILE A 231 -4.70 1.44 9.54
C ILE A 231 -3.90 2.22 8.51
N ILE A 232 -4.41 2.29 7.29
CA ILE A 232 -3.79 3.00 6.16
C ILE A 232 -4.63 4.27 5.88
N SER A 233 -3.99 5.46 5.93
CA SER A 233 -4.66 6.75 5.82
C SER A 233 -3.90 7.75 4.95
N ASN A 234 -4.66 8.62 4.25
CA ASN A 234 -4.09 9.80 3.57
C ASN A 234 -3.63 10.88 4.56
N TYR A 235 -4.15 10.84 5.79
CA TYR A 235 -3.87 11.81 6.86
C TYR A 235 -3.16 11.13 8.04
N PRO A 236 -1.91 10.68 7.86
CA PRO A 236 -1.17 9.97 8.90
C PRO A 236 -0.91 10.82 10.15
N ASP A 237 -0.84 12.15 10.01
CA ASP A 237 -0.74 13.08 11.15
C ASP A 237 -1.97 13.02 12.08
N LEU A 238 -3.17 13.03 11.49
CA LEU A 238 -4.42 12.86 12.24
C LEU A 238 -4.51 11.46 12.83
N LEU A 239 -4.17 10.42 12.06
CA LEU A 239 -4.21 9.04 12.51
C LEU A 239 -3.29 8.81 13.72
N CYS A 240 -2.06 9.34 13.68
CA CYS A 240 -1.12 9.25 14.80
C CYS A 240 -1.69 9.93 16.07
N LYS A 241 -2.26 11.13 15.93
CA LYS A 241 -2.89 11.84 17.01
C LYS A 241 -4.01 11.02 17.66
N VAL A 242 -4.93 10.49 16.85
CA VAL A 242 -6.07 9.67 17.32
C VAL A 242 -5.58 8.40 18.03
N ALA A 243 -4.59 7.71 17.46
CA ALA A 243 -4.04 6.50 18.06
C ALA A 243 -3.37 6.78 19.41
N ASP A 244 -2.64 7.89 19.54
CA ASP A 244 -2.00 8.29 20.80
C ASP A 244 -3.01 8.68 21.90
N GLU A 245 -4.17 9.22 21.51
CA GLU A 245 -5.26 9.51 22.45
C GLU A 245 -5.92 8.23 22.98
N MET A 246 -6.11 7.22 22.13
CA MET A 246 -6.88 6.01 22.45
C MET A 246 -6.05 4.88 23.06
N CYS A 247 -4.77 4.80 22.75
CA CYS A 247 -3.90 3.69 23.13
C CYS A 247 -2.89 4.02 24.25
N LYS A 248 -3.29 4.91 25.15
CA LYS A 248 -2.52 5.26 26.37
C LYS A 248 -2.50 4.13 27.37
#